data_2b5f0fc5b113cc7715abde4d3cff420c
#
_entry.id   2b5f0fc5b113cc7715abde4d3cff420c
#
_cell.length_a   1.000
_cell.length_b   1.000
_cell.length_c   1.000
_cell.angle_alpha   90.00
_cell.angle_beta   90.00
_cell.angle_gamma   90.00
#
_symmetry.space_group_name_H-M   'P 1'
#
loop_
_entity.id
_entity.type
_entity.pdbx_description
1 polymer ?
#
loop_
_entity_poly.entity_id
_entity_poly.type
_entity_poly.pdbx_seq_one_letter_code
_entity_poly.pdbx_strand_id
1 'polypeptide(L)'
;MRKIVFAIACLALTVLGTGNIQAQDYMDVAPNTYRPLLQKLGKKLMKDKQGSIVAVDPATGEVLCLVTNSPDGSNDALAIGTAYPPGSTIKPAQALTFLSEGIVTPATKVVCKGSYRDGNIKVGCHKHYSPEPLEGALAVSCNTWFLKSYLSMLGNTRKYETKEKAVNVWHDYLTSMGLGGPVGIDMPDEKGGLVANVNYLSRRYKDGWIPSTIMWNGIGQGDITVTPLQLCNLAATIANRGFYYIPHVHKNSKSTPLPERYLTPRRTKVAASAYGPVIAGMRMAVTKGTATVVNNPDYPVCGKTGTAENPGKDHSAFIGFAPMDRPKIAIAVYIEHGGFGADVAAPIGGLIMEEYLKGKLSKPSSELAKRIEKTKTIEE
;
A
#
# COMPACT_ATOMS: atom_id res chain seq x y z
N MET A 1 14.83 -58.18 19.76
CA MET A 1 15.48 -56.97 19.26
C MET A 1 14.96 -56.67 17.87
N ARG A 2 13.94 -55.81 17.77
CA ARG A 2 13.37 -55.38 16.48
C ARG A 2 13.69 -53.90 16.33
N LYS A 3 14.52 -53.58 15.36
CA LYS A 3 14.83 -52.22 14.94
C LYS A 3 13.63 -51.71 14.12
N ILE A 4 12.94 -50.72 14.64
CA ILE A 4 11.94 -49.95 13.89
C ILE A 4 12.71 -48.91 13.10
N VAL A 5 12.76 -49.08 11.79
CA VAL A 5 13.27 -48.11 10.83
C VAL A 5 12.16 -47.13 10.55
N PHE A 6 12.29 -45.90 10.99
CA PHE A 6 11.44 -44.81 10.50
C PHE A 6 11.85 -44.47 9.05
N ALA A 7 11.03 -44.92 8.12
CA ALA A 7 11.13 -44.46 6.74
C ALA A 7 10.58 -43.03 6.65
N ILE A 8 11.46 -42.05 6.59
CA ILE A 8 11.11 -40.69 6.11
C ILE A 8 10.90 -40.86 4.62
N ALA A 9 9.65 -40.84 4.21
CA ALA A 9 9.29 -40.74 2.81
C ALA A 9 9.65 -39.33 2.33
N CYS A 10 10.90 -39.12 1.92
CA CYS A 10 11.24 -38.08 0.98
C CYS A 10 10.59 -38.45 -0.35
N LEU A 11 9.42 -37.89 -0.63
CA LEU A 11 8.91 -37.87 -2.00
C LEU A 11 9.86 -36.93 -2.78
N ALA A 12 10.89 -37.54 -3.38
CA ALA A 12 11.63 -36.91 -4.44
C ALA A 12 10.69 -36.81 -5.64
N LEU A 13 10.03 -35.69 -5.80
CA LEU A 13 9.44 -35.31 -7.08
C LEU A 13 10.61 -35.10 -8.06
N THR A 14 10.97 -36.13 -8.80
CA THR A 14 11.71 -35.99 -10.04
C THR A 14 10.78 -35.34 -11.06
N VAL A 15 10.71 -34.05 -11.07
CA VAL A 15 10.08 -33.29 -12.14
C VAL A 15 11.08 -33.20 -13.28
N LEU A 16 10.97 -34.11 -14.24
CA LEU A 16 11.46 -33.89 -15.60
C LEU A 16 10.52 -32.89 -16.27
N GLY A 17 10.93 -31.63 -16.25
CA GLY A 17 10.22 -30.56 -16.89
C GLY A 17 10.60 -29.24 -16.22
N THR A 18 11.34 -28.38 -16.92
CA THR A 18 11.61 -27.00 -16.55
C THR A 18 10.33 -26.15 -16.72
N GLY A 19 9.28 -26.51 -16.01
CA GLY A 19 8.10 -25.67 -15.89
C GLY A 19 8.30 -24.76 -14.67
N ASN A 20 8.32 -23.46 -14.85
CA ASN A 20 8.19 -22.51 -13.76
C ASN A 20 6.90 -22.85 -13.01
N ILE A 21 7.02 -23.30 -11.76
CA ILE A 21 5.87 -23.42 -10.87
C ILE A 21 5.40 -21.98 -10.64
N GLN A 22 4.23 -21.66 -11.16
CA GLN A 22 3.66 -20.32 -11.03
C GLN A 22 3.31 -20.07 -9.56
N ALA A 23 3.41 -18.81 -9.11
CA ALA A 23 3.06 -18.42 -7.74
C ALA A 23 1.65 -18.88 -7.34
N GLN A 24 0.75 -19.03 -8.31
CA GLN A 24 -0.61 -19.55 -8.14
C GLN A 24 -0.62 -21.03 -7.73
N ASP A 25 0.23 -21.88 -8.33
CA ASP A 25 0.32 -23.30 -8.03
C ASP A 25 0.92 -23.57 -6.65
N TYR A 26 1.81 -22.68 -6.19
CA TYR A 26 2.38 -22.73 -4.84
C TYR A 26 1.33 -22.48 -3.75
N MET A 27 0.25 -21.78 -4.08
CA MET A 27 -0.82 -21.39 -3.17
C MET A 27 -1.79 -22.53 -2.82
N ASP A 28 -1.87 -23.59 -3.63
CA ASP A 28 -2.88 -24.64 -3.46
C ASP A 28 -2.37 -25.90 -2.72
N VAL A 29 -1.07 -26.01 -2.44
CA VAL A 29 -0.44 -27.27 -1.98
C VAL A 29 -0.14 -27.33 -0.46
N ALA A 30 -0.06 -26.19 0.24
CA ALA A 30 0.26 -26.16 1.67
C ALA A 30 -0.86 -25.54 2.52
N PRO A 31 -0.97 -25.87 3.83
CA PRO A 31 -1.86 -25.14 4.73
C PRO A 31 -1.49 -23.64 4.73
N ASN A 32 -2.32 -22.83 4.12
CA ASN A 32 -2.11 -21.40 3.97
C ASN A 32 -3.04 -20.58 4.86
N THR A 33 -2.76 -19.28 4.95
CA THR A 33 -3.49 -18.31 5.79
C THR A 33 -4.70 -17.71 5.06
N TYR A 34 -4.86 -17.97 3.76
CA TYR A 34 -5.92 -17.37 2.95
C TYR A 34 -7.32 -17.70 3.49
N ARG A 35 -8.20 -16.73 3.39
CA ARG A 35 -9.63 -16.91 3.67
C ARG A 35 -10.34 -17.24 2.35
N PRO A 36 -10.87 -18.47 2.16
CA PRO A 36 -11.43 -18.91 0.87
C PRO A 36 -12.52 -17.99 0.31
N LEU A 37 -13.36 -17.42 1.17
CA LEU A 37 -14.41 -16.49 0.75
C LEU A 37 -13.82 -15.20 0.19
N LEU A 38 -12.73 -14.66 0.79
CA LEU A 38 -12.06 -13.46 0.29
C LEU A 38 -11.37 -13.74 -1.04
N GLN A 39 -10.68 -14.87 -1.18
CA GLN A 39 -10.07 -15.27 -2.45
C GLN A 39 -11.11 -15.39 -3.56
N LYS A 40 -12.24 -16.05 -3.28
CA LYS A 40 -13.34 -16.18 -4.25
C LYS A 40 -13.94 -14.84 -4.65
N LEU A 41 -14.22 -13.97 -3.67
CA LEU A 41 -14.73 -12.62 -3.93
C LEU A 41 -13.72 -11.81 -4.71
N GLY A 42 -12.44 -11.83 -4.29
CA GLY A 42 -11.36 -11.11 -4.95
C GLY A 42 -11.20 -11.51 -6.41
N LYS A 43 -11.13 -12.81 -6.71
CA LYS A 43 -11.07 -13.32 -8.10
C LYS A 43 -12.26 -12.81 -8.95
N LYS A 44 -13.45 -12.76 -8.37
CA LYS A 44 -14.66 -12.27 -9.03
C LYS A 44 -14.58 -10.76 -9.32
N LEU A 45 -14.14 -9.97 -8.34
CA LEU A 45 -14.00 -8.52 -8.49
C LEU A 45 -12.86 -8.12 -9.44
N MET A 46 -11.83 -8.96 -9.57
CA MET A 46 -10.68 -8.73 -10.46
C MET A 46 -10.92 -9.15 -11.91
N LYS A 47 -12.04 -9.80 -12.21
CA LYS A 47 -12.38 -10.17 -13.58
C LYS A 47 -12.29 -8.94 -14.51
N ASP A 48 -11.68 -9.10 -15.68
CA ASP A 48 -11.47 -8.07 -16.71
C ASP A 48 -10.69 -6.82 -16.20
N LYS A 49 -9.82 -7.00 -15.19
CA LYS A 49 -8.95 -5.96 -14.64
C LYS A 49 -7.54 -6.51 -14.46
N GLN A 50 -6.54 -5.67 -14.70
CA GLN A 50 -5.15 -5.98 -14.39
C GLN A 50 -4.77 -5.35 -13.05
N GLY A 51 -4.11 -6.11 -12.18
CA GLY A 51 -3.69 -5.59 -10.89
C GLY A 51 -3.77 -6.61 -9.76
N SER A 52 -3.90 -6.11 -8.53
CA SER A 52 -3.80 -6.95 -7.34
C SER A 52 -4.67 -6.47 -6.18
N ILE A 53 -5.11 -7.43 -5.38
CA ILE A 53 -5.68 -7.25 -4.05
C ILE A 53 -4.75 -7.96 -3.07
N VAL A 54 -4.27 -7.26 -2.05
CA VAL A 54 -3.52 -7.84 -0.92
C VAL A 54 -4.17 -7.41 0.37
N ALA A 55 -4.53 -8.38 1.23
CA ALA A 55 -5.07 -8.10 2.56
C ALA A 55 -4.35 -8.96 3.61
N VAL A 56 -4.04 -8.35 4.75
CA VAL A 56 -3.34 -9.00 5.86
C VAL A 56 -4.07 -8.77 7.19
N ASP A 57 -3.89 -9.67 8.14
CA ASP A 57 -4.19 -9.41 9.54
C ASP A 57 -3.03 -8.58 10.13
N PRO A 58 -3.27 -7.33 10.54
CA PRO A 58 -2.21 -6.48 11.09
C PRO A 58 -1.57 -7.04 12.37
N ALA A 59 -2.32 -7.84 13.14
CA ALA A 59 -1.86 -8.37 14.43
C ALA A 59 -0.91 -9.57 14.30
N THR A 60 -0.88 -10.23 13.13
CA THR A 60 -0.09 -11.47 12.96
C THR A 60 0.79 -11.45 11.71
N GLY A 61 0.46 -10.64 10.70
CA GLY A 61 1.08 -10.67 9.38
C GLY A 61 0.51 -11.76 8.45
N GLU A 62 -0.49 -12.54 8.91
CA GLU A 62 -1.17 -13.52 8.05
C GLU A 62 -1.76 -12.84 6.81
N VAL A 63 -1.44 -13.34 5.63
CA VAL A 63 -2.07 -12.89 4.38
C VAL A 63 -3.46 -13.52 4.27
N LEU A 64 -4.49 -12.70 4.41
CA LEU A 64 -5.90 -13.11 4.37
C LEU A 64 -6.42 -13.27 2.95
N CYS A 65 -5.92 -12.45 2.04
CA CYS A 65 -6.28 -12.44 0.63
C CYS A 65 -5.10 -11.94 -0.19
N LEU A 66 -4.76 -12.69 -1.23
CA LEU A 66 -3.83 -12.25 -2.26
C LEU A 66 -4.38 -12.72 -3.59
N VAL A 67 -4.86 -11.77 -4.38
CA VAL A 67 -5.40 -12.04 -5.72
C VAL A 67 -4.69 -11.13 -6.70
N THR A 68 -4.10 -11.74 -7.69
CA THR A 68 -3.48 -11.08 -8.84
C THR A 68 -4.28 -11.46 -10.08
N ASN A 69 -4.51 -10.54 -10.97
CA ASN A 69 -5.06 -10.82 -12.28
C ASN A 69 -4.29 -10.06 -13.34
N SER A 70 -3.79 -10.79 -14.32
CA SER A 70 -3.21 -10.32 -15.56
C SER A 70 -3.91 -11.06 -16.69
N PRO A 71 -4.81 -10.44 -17.46
CA PRO A 71 -5.67 -11.12 -18.43
C PRO A 71 -4.93 -11.85 -19.54
N ASP A 72 -3.72 -11.40 -19.85
CA ASP A 72 -2.83 -12.05 -20.80
C ASP A 72 -1.99 -13.18 -20.17
N GLY A 73 -2.15 -13.43 -18.86
CA GLY A 73 -1.38 -14.42 -18.10
C GLY A 73 0.10 -14.09 -17.97
N SER A 74 0.52 -12.87 -18.35
CA SER A 74 1.94 -12.51 -18.46
C SER A 74 2.65 -12.32 -17.13
N ASN A 75 1.92 -12.06 -16.04
CA ASN A 75 2.53 -11.76 -14.75
C ASN A 75 1.62 -12.08 -13.56
N ASP A 76 1.69 -13.31 -13.07
CA ASP A 76 0.94 -13.75 -11.90
C ASP A 76 1.48 -13.18 -10.58
N ALA A 77 2.67 -12.56 -10.58
CA ALA A 77 3.32 -12.02 -9.40
C ALA A 77 3.12 -10.50 -9.22
N LEU A 78 2.14 -9.86 -9.89
CA LEU A 78 1.91 -8.40 -9.81
C LEU A 78 1.87 -7.87 -8.37
N ALA A 79 1.32 -8.65 -7.44
CA ALA A 79 1.18 -8.24 -6.03
C ALA A 79 2.52 -8.04 -5.31
N ILE A 80 3.54 -8.87 -5.66
CA ILE A 80 4.81 -8.95 -4.93
C ILE A 80 6.03 -8.64 -5.83
N GLY A 81 5.88 -8.77 -7.14
CA GLY A 81 6.98 -8.69 -8.11
C GLY A 81 6.96 -7.45 -8.98
N THR A 82 5.86 -6.69 -9.05
CA THR A 82 5.76 -5.48 -9.87
C THR A 82 5.62 -4.25 -9.00
N ALA A 83 6.49 -3.27 -9.26
CA ALA A 83 6.51 -2.02 -8.52
C ALA A 83 5.89 -0.89 -9.36
N TYR A 84 4.97 -0.16 -8.75
CA TYR A 84 4.19 0.92 -9.35
C TYR A 84 4.41 2.25 -8.62
N PRO A 85 4.23 3.39 -9.27
CA PRO A 85 4.07 4.65 -8.57
C PRO A 85 2.90 4.56 -7.57
N PRO A 86 3.11 4.84 -6.28
CA PRO A 86 2.03 4.73 -5.29
C PRO A 86 0.95 5.80 -5.43
N GLY A 87 1.23 6.89 -6.14
CA GLY A 87 0.36 8.04 -6.16
C GLY A 87 0.01 8.51 -4.75
N SER A 88 -1.17 9.04 -4.56
CA SER A 88 -1.60 9.60 -3.26
C SER A 88 -1.73 8.58 -2.12
N THR A 89 -1.59 7.27 -2.36
CA THR A 89 -1.57 6.28 -1.26
C THR A 89 -0.33 6.38 -0.39
N ILE A 90 0.74 7.05 -0.85
CA ILE A 90 1.95 7.32 -0.06
C ILE A 90 1.79 8.45 0.95
N LYS A 91 0.81 9.33 0.77
CA LYS A 91 0.65 10.55 1.59
C LYS A 91 0.56 10.29 3.10
N PRO A 92 -0.06 9.21 3.59
CA PRO A 92 0.03 8.88 5.02
C PRO A 92 1.48 8.67 5.49
N ALA A 93 2.32 7.95 4.72
CA ALA A 93 3.74 7.76 5.07
C ALA A 93 4.52 9.08 5.04
N GLN A 94 4.24 9.94 4.07
CA GLN A 94 4.81 11.29 4.01
C GLN A 94 4.43 12.12 5.24
N ALA A 95 3.14 12.13 5.61
CA ALA A 95 2.66 12.85 6.79
C ALA A 95 3.30 12.34 8.09
N LEU A 96 3.44 11.02 8.24
CA LEU A 96 4.13 10.40 9.37
C LEU A 96 5.59 10.88 9.46
N THR A 97 6.29 10.95 8.33
CA THR A 97 7.66 11.46 8.24
C THR A 97 7.73 12.93 8.62
N PHE A 98 6.88 13.77 8.04
CA PHE A 98 6.90 15.22 8.30
C PHE A 98 6.57 15.57 9.75
N LEU A 99 5.60 14.85 10.35
CA LEU A 99 5.27 15.03 11.78
C LEU A 99 6.41 14.58 12.68
N SER A 100 7.02 13.42 12.40
CA SER A 100 8.14 12.89 13.18
C SER A 100 9.34 13.80 13.15
N GLU A 101 9.59 14.43 12.00
CA GLU A 101 10.66 15.38 11.82
C GLU A 101 10.31 16.83 12.27
N GLY A 102 9.10 17.07 12.74
CA GLY A 102 8.66 18.42 13.15
C GLY A 102 8.64 19.43 11.99
N ILE A 103 8.58 18.96 10.74
CA ILE A 103 8.42 19.83 9.55
C ILE A 103 7.03 20.46 9.55
N VAL A 104 6.05 19.71 10.00
CA VAL A 104 4.66 20.15 10.18
C VAL A 104 4.14 19.73 11.54
N THR A 105 3.05 20.37 11.95
CA THR A 105 2.19 19.94 13.07
C THR A 105 0.82 19.53 12.54
N PRO A 106 -0.03 18.86 13.31
CA PRO A 106 -1.40 18.55 12.90
C PRO A 106 -2.20 19.81 12.49
N ALA A 107 -1.89 20.96 13.10
CA ALA A 107 -2.55 22.25 12.82
C ALA A 107 -1.96 23.00 11.63
N THR A 108 -0.86 22.53 11.03
CA THR A 108 -0.20 23.21 9.90
C THR A 108 -1.15 23.33 8.71
N LYS A 109 -1.49 24.56 8.33
CA LYS A 109 -2.38 24.88 7.22
C LYS A 109 -1.58 25.37 6.02
N VAL A 110 -1.93 24.88 4.85
CA VAL A 110 -1.33 25.29 3.58
C VAL A 110 -2.42 25.78 2.63
N VAL A 111 -2.26 27.01 2.12
CA VAL A 111 -3.18 27.56 1.12
C VAL A 111 -3.00 26.83 -0.21
N CYS A 112 -4.09 26.25 -0.72
CA CYS A 112 -4.19 25.66 -2.05
C CYS A 112 -5.13 26.50 -2.93
N LYS A 113 -4.66 26.92 -4.08
CA LYS A 113 -5.43 27.67 -5.09
C LYS A 113 -5.90 26.76 -6.25
N GLY A 114 -6.18 25.46 -5.95
CA GLY A 114 -6.56 24.45 -6.95
C GLY A 114 -5.37 23.84 -7.71
N SER A 115 -4.15 24.33 -7.49
CA SER A 115 -2.91 23.74 -8.03
C SER A 115 -1.71 24.22 -7.26
N TYR A 116 -0.64 23.42 -7.28
CA TYR A 116 0.73 23.84 -6.98
C TYR A 116 1.38 24.33 -8.28
N ARG A 117 2.21 25.39 -8.17
CA ARG A 117 3.00 25.91 -9.28
C ARG A 117 4.43 26.15 -8.83
N ASP A 118 5.38 25.76 -9.67
CA ASP A 118 6.82 26.05 -9.52
C ASP A 118 7.41 26.25 -10.92
N GLY A 119 7.75 27.47 -11.26
CA GLY A 119 8.10 27.86 -12.63
C GLY A 119 7.01 27.45 -13.63
N ASN A 120 7.39 26.66 -14.62
CA ASN A 120 6.48 26.12 -15.65
C ASN A 120 5.73 24.86 -15.19
N ILE A 121 6.05 24.31 -14.03
CA ILE A 121 5.39 23.10 -13.52
C ILE A 121 4.07 23.49 -12.86
N LYS A 122 3.00 22.78 -13.24
CA LYS A 122 1.67 22.91 -12.63
C LYS A 122 1.16 21.54 -12.24
N VAL A 123 0.89 21.34 -10.95
CA VAL A 123 0.28 20.11 -10.41
C VAL A 123 -1.12 20.45 -9.91
N GLY A 124 -2.13 19.83 -10.50
CA GLY A 124 -3.54 20.04 -10.14
C GLY A 124 -3.88 19.50 -8.74
N CYS A 125 -4.89 20.08 -8.11
CA CYS A 125 -5.55 19.54 -6.93
C CYS A 125 -7.03 19.35 -7.19
N HIS A 126 -7.65 18.37 -6.53
CA HIS A 126 -9.11 18.31 -6.49
C HIS A 126 -9.68 19.59 -5.87
N LYS A 127 -10.89 19.97 -6.31
CA LYS A 127 -11.58 21.12 -5.72
C LYS A 127 -11.92 20.81 -4.25
N HIS A 128 -11.46 21.67 -3.32
CA HIS A 128 -11.69 21.51 -1.89
C HIS A 128 -11.64 22.87 -1.18
N TYR A 129 -12.05 22.90 0.07
CA TYR A 129 -11.85 24.06 0.94
C TYR A 129 -10.35 24.28 1.19
N SER A 130 -9.96 25.54 1.41
CA SER A 130 -8.55 25.90 1.66
C SER A 130 -8.50 27.14 2.56
N PRO A 131 -7.55 27.19 3.53
CA PRO A 131 -6.46 26.25 3.76
C PRO A 131 -6.89 25.07 4.65
N GLU A 132 -6.43 23.86 4.31
CA GLU A 132 -6.68 22.66 5.10
C GLU A 132 -5.55 22.39 6.10
N PRO A 133 -5.84 21.94 7.33
CA PRO A 133 -4.87 21.32 8.22
C PRO A 133 -4.53 19.90 7.72
N LEU A 134 -3.61 19.20 8.41
CA LEU A 134 -3.16 17.87 8.01
C LEU A 134 -4.30 16.88 7.74
N GLU A 135 -5.25 16.77 8.66
CA GLU A 135 -6.38 15.83 8.52
C GLU A 135 -7.21 16.12 7.28
N GLY A 136 -7.56 17.39 7.05
CA GLY A 136 -8.27 17.82 5.85
C GLY A 136 -7.44 17.59 4.57
N ALA A 137 -6.15 17.90 4.61
CA ALA A 137 -5.25 17.70 3.47
C ALA A 137 -5.13 16.21 3.08
N LEU A 138 -5.13 15.29 4.05
CA LEU A 138 -5.21 13.85 3.82
C LEU A 138 -6.57 13.44 3.25
N ALA A 139 -7.65 13.97 3.85
CA ALA A 139 -9.02 13.64 3.46
C ALA A 139 -9.32 13.99 2.01
N VAL A 140 -8.94 15.18 1.58
CA VAL A 140 -9.16 15.67 0.20
C VAL A 140 -7.99 15.39 -0.73
N SER A 141 -6.94 14.74 -0.23
CA SER A 141 -5.75 14.39 -1.02
C SER A 141 -5.04 15.60 -1.65
N CYS A 142 -4.89 16.73 -0.92
CA CYS A 142 -4.34 17.99 -1.44
C CYS A 142 -2.87 17.85 -1.86
N ASN A 143 -2.59 17.87 -3.17
CA ASN A 143 -1.22 17.81 -3.70
C ASN A 143 -0.37 19.00 -3.23
N THR A 144 -0.94 20.20 -3.24
CA THR A 144 -0.23 21.43 -2.82
C THR A 144 0.30 21.32 -1.39
N TRP A 145 -0.49 20.77 -0.46
CA TRP A 145 -0.09 20.59 0.93
C TRP A 145 1.15 19.68 1.03
N PHE A 146 1.09 18.52 0.35
CA PHE A 146 2.16 17.52 0.40
C PHE A 146 3.42 17.96 -0.33
N LEU A 147 3.31 18.60 -1.50
CA LEU A 147 4.45 19.14 -2.24
C LEU A 147 5.18 20.21 -1.42
N LYS A 148 4.46 21.17 -0.84
CA LYS A 148 5.06 22.22 -0.02
C LYS A 148 5.73 21.67 1.24
N SER A 149 5.12 20.68 1.91
CA SER A 149 5.70 20.06 3.10
C SER A 149 6.96 19.26 2.75
N TYR A 150 6.96 18.52 1.65
CA TYR A 150 8.12 17.78 1.18
C TYR A 150 9.28 18.73 0.81
N LEU A 151 9.01 19.78 0.04
CA LEU A 151 9.99 20.79 -0.31
C LEU A 151 10.51 21.55 0.93
N SER A 152 9.64 21.81 1.90
CA SER A 152 10.06 22.41 3.19
C SER A 152 11.02 21.51 3.96
N MET A 153 10.81 20.18 3.93
CA MET A 153 11.74 19.22 4.50
C MET A 153 13.09 19.28 3.78
N LEU A 154 13.09 19.14 2.45
CA LEU A 154 14.31 19.08 1.67
C LEU A 154 15.12 20.39 1.71
N GLY A 155 14.45 21.53 1.81
CA GLY A 155 15.08 22.86 1.91
C GLY A 155 15.45 23.28 3.33
N ASN A 156 15.21 22.46 4.36
CA ASN A 156 15.50 22.83 5.75
C ASN A 156 16.98 22.63 6.10
N THR A 157 17.82 23.52 5.57
CA THR A 157 19.27 23.51 5.80
C THR A 157 19.66 23.77 7.26
N ARG A 158 18.81 24.43 8.05
CA ARG A 158 19.05 24.58 9.49
C ARG A 158 19.00 23.27 10.25
N LYS A 159 18.11 22.35 9.83
CA LYS A 159 17.93 21.04 10.46
C LYS A 159 18.87 19.99 9.89
N TYR A 160 19.00 19.95 8.57
CA TYR A 160 19.69 18.86 7.89
C TYR A 160 21.05 19.23 7.32
N GLU A 161 21.44 20.50 7.40
CA GLU A 161 22.66 21.07 6.81
C GLU A 161 22.63 21.03 5.27
N THR A 162 22.34 19.88 4.66
CA THR A 162 22.28 19.71 3.20
C THR A 162 20.99 19.00 2.75
N LYS A 163 20.62 19.19 1.49
CA LYS A 163 19.49 18.48 0.85
C LYS A 163 19.71 16.96 0.81
N GLU A 164 20.96 16.53 0.70
CA GLU A 164 21.37 15.12 0.68
C GLU A 164 21.05 14.46 2.02
N LYS A 165 21.37 15.09 3.13
CA LYS A 165 21.01 14.62 4.47
C LYS A 165 19.50 14.56 4.65
N ALA A 166 18.78 15.57 4.18
CA ALA A 166 17.31 15.58 4.24
C ALA A 166 16.69 14.41 3.45
N VAL A 167 17.20 14.13 2.24
CA VAL A 167 16.75 12.97 1.44
C VAL A 167 17.05 11.65 2.14
N ASN A 168 18.22 11.47 2.73
CA ASN A 168 18.55 10.24 3.43
C ASN A 168 17.66 10.03 4.66
N VAL A 169 17.34 11.07 5.41
CA VAL A 169 16.37 10.99 6.52
C VAL A 169 14.99 10.60 6.01
N TRP A 170 14.50 11.24 4.94
CA TRP A 170 13.23 10.87 4.32
C TRP A 170 13.21 9.40 3.84
N HIS A 171 14.26 8.97 3.13
CA HIS A 171 14.45 7.59 2.70
C HIS A 171 14.38 6.60 3.87
N ASP A 172 15.09 6.89 4.95
CA ASP A 172 15.16 6.08 6.15
C ASP A 172 13.78 5.90 6.83
N TYR A 173 12.96 6.94 6.88
CA TYR A 173 11.59 6.83 7.39
C TYR A 173 10.74 5.90 6.53
N LEU A 174 10.74 6.09 5.22
CA LEU A 174 9.93 5.31 4.30
C LEU A 174 10.37 3.83 4.30
N THR A 175 11.68 3.57 4.28
CA THR A 175 12.19 2.19 4.31
C THR A 175 11.93 1.52 5.66
N SER A 176 11.93 2.26 6.77
CA SER A 176 11.54 1.72 8.08
C SER A 176 10.07 1.28 8.13
N MET A 177 9.23 1.79 7.26
CA MET A 177 7.82 1.36 7.09
C MET A 177 7.66 0.20 6.10
N GLY A 178 8.75 -0.40 5.62
CA GLY A 178 8.75 -1.54 4.70
C GLY A 178 8.60 -1.17 3.22
N LEU A 179 8.92 0.09 2.84
CA LEU A 179 8.88 0.55 1.45
C LEU A 179 10.28 0.47 0.81
N GLY A 180 10.33 0.33 -0.50
CA GLY A 180 11.57 0.32 -1.29
C GLY A 180 12.16 -1.08 -1.48
N GLY A 181 12.71 -1.71 -0.46
CA GLY A 181 13.24 -3.08 -0.54
C GLY A 181 12.16 -4.15 -0.35
N PRO A 182 12.46 -5.45 -0.61
CA PRO A 182 11.54 -6.55 -0.29
C PRO A 182 11.11 -6.53 1.18
N VAL A 183 9.83 -6.83 1.45
CA VAL A 183 9.29 -6.93 2.82
C VAL A 183 9.74 -8.24 3.49
N GLY A 184 9.90 -9.31 2.70
CA GLY A 184 10.39 -10.61 3.12
C GLY A 184 9.28 -11.67 3.26
N ILE A 185 8.20 -11.55 2.48
CA ILE A 185 7.14 -12.56 2.43
C ILE A 185 7.71 -13.95 2.12
N ASP A 186 7.08 -15.00 2.61
CA ASP A 186 7.46 -16.40 2.41
C ASP A 186 7.02 -16.97 1.05
N MET A 187 6.99 -16.12 0.04
CA MET A 187 6.70 -16.49 -1.37
C MET A 187 7.94 -16.25 -2.23
N PRO A 188 8.13 -17.04 -3.29
CA PRO A 188 9.20 -16.82 -4.26
C PRO A 188 8.98 -15.53 -5.06
N ASP A 189 10.05 -15.03 -5.65
CA ASP A 189 10.04 -13.92 -6.63
C ASP A 189 9.56 -12.55 -6.10
N GLU A 190 9.55 -12.36 -4.76
CA GLU A 190 9.33 -11.04 -4.21
C GLU A 190 10.40 -10.07 -4.71
N LYS A 191 9.95 -8.93 -5.24
CA LYS A 191 10.80 -7.80 -5.61
C LYS A 191 10.46 -6.60 -4.73
N GLY A 192 11.44 -5.72 -4.55
CA GLY A 192 11.18 -4.45 -3.92
C GLY A 192 10.67 -3.41 -4.92
N GLY A 193 10.29 -2.27 -4.37
CA GLY A 193 10.10 -1.04 -5.13
C GLY A 193 11.37 -0.19 -5.14
N LEU A 194 11.17 1.10 -5.24
CA LEU A 194 12.22 2.12 -5.16
C LEU A 194 11.75 3.22 -4.18
N VAL A 195 12.58 3.54 -3.22
CA VAL A 195 12.55 4.82 -2.52
C VAL A 195 13.90 5.47 -2.80
N ALA A 196 13.92 6.57 -3.54
CA ALA A 196 15.17 7.21 -3.95
C ALA A 196 16.01 7.62 -2.73
N ASN A 197 17.30 7.32 -2.79
CA ASN A 197 18.32 7.86 -1.88
C ASN A 197 19.32 8.71 -2.65
N VAL A 198 20.25 9.33 -1.95
CA VAL A 198 21.24 10.21 -2.57
C VAL A 198 22.04 9.49 -3.66
N ASN A 199 22.49 8.27 -3.42
CA ASN A 199 23.28 7.52 -4.40
C ASN A 199 22.50 7.25 -5.70
N TYR A 200 21.20 6.99 -5.59
CA TYR A 200 20.32 6.83 -6.75
C TYR A 200 20.17 8.17 -7.49
N LEU A 201 19.87 9.26 -6.77
CA LEU A 201 19.66 10.58 -7.36
C LEU A 201 20.91 11.11 -8.05
N SER A 202 22.08 10.96 -7.45
CA SER A 202 23.37 11.37 -8.04
C SER A 202 23.66 10.63 -9.33
N ARG A 203 23.39 9.32 -9.41
CA ARG A 203 23.54 8.55 -10.65
C ARG A 203 22.54 8.97 -11.72
N ARG A 204 21.26 9.19 -11.33
CA ARG A 204 20.18 9.51 -12.25
C ARG A 204 20.30 10.92 -12.82
N TYR A 205 20.65 11.90 -11.99
CA TYR A 205 20.66 13.32 -12.32
C TYR A 205 22.07 13.94 -12.36
N LYS A 206 23.12 13.13 -12.31
CA LYS A 206 24.54 13.55 -12.38
C LYS A 206 24.85 14.68 -11.38
N ASP A 207 24.45 14.52 -10.13
CA ASP A 207 24.60 15.49 -9.04
C ASP A 207 23.94 16.87 -9.24
N GLY A 208 23.26 17.05 -10.37
CA GLY A 208 22.59 18.31 -10.71
C GLY A 208 21.16 18.45 -10.14
N TRP A 209 20.69 17.50 -9.30
CA TRP A 209 19.36 17.59 -8.76
C TRP A 209 19.21 18.64 -7.65
N ILE A 210 18.05 19.26 -7.62
CA ILE A 210 17.61 20.20 -6.58
C ILE A 210 16.27 19.71 -6.00
N PRO A 211 15.77 20.24 -4.88
CA PRO A 211 14.51 19.80 -4.30
C PRO A 211 13.33 19.75 -5.28
N SER A 212 13.20 20.73 -6.18
CA SER A 212 12.14 20.75 -7.20
C SER A 212 12.28 19.66 -8.26
N THR A 213 13.48 19.17 -8.55
CA THR A 213 13.71 18.03 -9.47
C THR A 213 12.98 16.77 -8.97
N ILE A 214 12.98 16.55 -7.67
CA ILE A 214 12.45 15.34 -7.02
C ILE A 214 11.14 15.59 -6.25
N MET A 215 10.50 16.75 -6.45
CA MET A 215 9.30 17.12 -5.69
C MET A 215 8.13 16.13 -5.85
N TRP A 216 8.06 15.47 -7.01
CA TRP A 216 7.04 14.48 -7.33
C TRP A 216 7.00 13.31 -6.33
N ASN A 217 8.13 12.99 -5.69
CA ASN A 217 8.19 11.98 -4.64
C ASN A 217 7.24 12.31 -3.48
N GLY A 218 7.01 13.59 -3.21
CA GLY A 218 6.11 14.08 -2.17
C GLY A 218 4.64 13.68 -2.35
N ILE A 219 4.25 13.31 -3.57
CA ILE A 219 2.87 12.88 -3.91
C ILE A 219 2.81 11.47 -4.50
N GLY A 220 3.94 10.74 -4.46
CA GLY A 220 3.99 9.35 -4.91
C GLY A 220 4.17 9.15 -6.40
N GLN A 221 4.84 10.10 -7.04
CA GLN A 221 5.26 10.05 -8.43
C GLN A 221 6.78 10.25 -8.51
N GLY A 222 7.37 10.13 -9.67
CA GLY A 222 8.81 10.36 -9.86
C GLY A 222 9.67 9.16 -9.44
N ASP A 223 10.60 9.38 -8.51
CA ASP A 223 11.60 8.38 -8.12
C ASP A 223 11.17 7.55 -6.90
N ILE A 224 9.90 7.18 -6.87
CA ILE A 224 9.32 6.28 -5.87
C ILE A 224 8.38 5.30 -6.53
N THR A 225 8.62 4.00 -6.31
CA THR A 225 7.73 2.92 -6.70
C THR A 225 7.59 1.90 -5.57
N VAL A 226 6.46 1.24 -5.50
CA VAL A 226 6.14 0.25 -4.46
C VAL A 226 5.32 -0.90 -5.03
N THR A 227 5.45 -2.09 -4.46
CA THR A 227 4.56 -3.20 -4.79
C THR A 227 3.23 -3.08 -4.06
N PRO A 228 2.14 -3.69 -4.55
CA PRO A 228 0.88 -3.78 -3.81
C PRO A 228 1.04 -4.40 -2.41
N LEU A 229 1.94 -5.38 -2.24
CA LEU A 229 2.29 -5.92 -0.93
C LEU A 229 2.87 -4.86 0.00
N GLN A 230 3.79 -4.03 -0.48
CA GLN A 230 4.36 -2.93 0.30
C GLN A 230 3.30 -1.90 0.71
N LEU A 231 2.34 -1.61 -0.17
CA LEU A 231 1.20 -0.74 0.16
C LEU A 231 0.29 -1.35 1.24
N CYS A 232 0.04 -2.66 1.18
CA CYS A 232 -0.72 -3.37 2.20
C CYS A 232 0.03 -3.37 3.54
N ASN A 233 1.34 -3.61 3.52
CA ASN A 233 2.20 -3.54 4.71
C ASN A 233 2.22 -2.12 5.32
N LEU A 234 2.23 -1.07 4.49
CA LEU A 234 2.08 0.31 4.97
C LEU A 234 0.75 0.51 5.70
N ALA A 235 -0.36 0.00 5.12
CA ALA A 235 -1.67 0.07 5.78
C ALA A 235 -1.67 -0.67 7.13
N ALA A 236 -1.05 -1.86 7.21
CA ALA A 236 -0.88 -2.63 8.46
C ALA A 236 0.00 -1.89 9.47
N THR A 237 1.09 -1.28 9.03
CA THR A 237 1.98 -0.46 9.86
C THR A 237 1.26 0.71 10.50
N ILE A 238 0.41 1.39 9.74
CA ILE A 238 -0.41 2.52 10.24
C ILE A 238 -1.48 2.01 11.21
N ALA A 239 -2.15 0.92 10.87
CA ALA A 239 -3.15 0.25 11.71
C ALA A 239 -2.58 -0.11 13.09
N ASN A 240 -1.37 -0.64 13.13
CA ASN A 240 -0.65 -1.01 14.35
C ASN A 240 0.06 0.16 15.05
N ARG A 241 -0.01 1.37 14.49
CA ARG A 241 0.62 2.57 15.09
C ARG A 241 2.13 2.43 15.28
N GLY A 242 2.84 1.88 14.27
CA GLY A 242 4.29 1.96 14.20
C GLY A 242 5.06 0.63 14.19
N PHE A 243 4.39 -0.48 13.96
CA PHE A 243 5.06 -1.74 13.70
C PHE A 243 4.29 -2.59 12.69
N TYR A 244 4.96 -3.58 12.12
CA TYR A 244 4.36 -4.61 11.28
C TYR A 244 5.02 -5.96 11.51
N TYR A 245 4.27 -7.02 11.26
CA TYR A 245 4.82 -8.35 11.09
C TYR A 245 5.11 -8.56 9.60
N ILE A 246 6.19 -9.26 9.28
CA ILE A 246 6.44 -9.63 7.88
C ILE A 246 5.24 -10.43 7.38
N PRO A 247 4.59 -10.02 6.28
CA PRO A 247 3.49 -10.78 5.71
C PRO A 247 3.90 -12.21 5.38
N HIS A 248 3.02 -13.17 5.66
CA HIS A 248 3.30 -14.58 5.37
C HIS A 248 2.03 -15.32 4.94
N VAL A 249 2.21 -16.30 4.07
CA VAL A 249 1.13 -17.16 3.55
C VAL A 249 1.11 -18.54 4.20
N HIS A 250 2.23 -19.02 4.76
CA HIS A 250 2.25 -20.28 5.50
C HIS A 250 1.58 -20.13 6.86
N LYS A 251 0.76 -21.10 7.19
CA LYS A 251 0.06 -21.15 8.48
C LYS A 251 1.00 -21.67 9.56
N ASN A 252 1.13 -20.91 10.65
CA ASN A 252 1.89 -21.36 11.81
C ASN A 252 1.18 -22.55 12.48
N SER A 253 1.92 -23.64 12.66
CA SER A 253 1.39 -24.84 13.33
C SER A 253 2.52 -25.58 14.10
N LYS A 254 2.14 -26.51 14.98
CA LYS A 254 3.13 -27.34 15.70
C LYS A 254 3.95 -28.23 14.76
N SER A 255 3.37 -28.67 13.64
CA SER A 255 4.05 -29.50 12.64
C SER A 255 4.90 -28.68 11.65
N THR A 256 4.54 -27.42 11.42
CA THR A 256 5.22 -26.49 10.53
C THR A 256 5.31 -25.11 11.19
N PRO A 257 6.23 -24.96 12.18
CA PRO A 257 6.38 -23.69 12.87
C PRO A 257 6.98 -22.63 11.94
N LEU A 258 6.46 -21.42 12.03
CA LEU A 258 7.03 -20.29 11.31
C LEU A 258 8.38 -19.90 11.90
N PRO A 259 9.36 -19.51 11.05
CA PRO A 259 10.57 -18.84 11.51
C PRO A 259 10.25 -17.60 12.36
N GLU A 260 11.08 -17.36 13.39
CA GLU A 260 10.90 -16.26 14.36
C GLU A 260 10.75 -14.88 13.70
N ARG A 261 11.39 -14.67 12.56
CA ARG A 261 11.30 -13.41 11.80
C ARG A 261 9.87 -13.00 11.44
N TYR A 262 8.94 -13.95 11.31
CA TYR A 262 7.51 -13.69 11.03
C TYR A 262 6.71 -13.46 12.31
N LEU A 263 7.23 -13.88 13.45
CA LEU A 263 6.59 -13.75 14.76
C LEU A 263 7.08 -12.51 15.52
N THR A 264 8.14 -11.87 15.04
CA THR A 264 8.74 -10.69 15.67
C THR A 264 8.36 -9.44 14.92
N PRO A 265 7.70 -8.45 15.57
CA PRO A 265 7.29 -7.23 14.92
C PRO A 265 8.47 -6.34 14.57
N ARG A 266 8.47 -5.79 13.36
CA ARG A 266 9.40 -4.76 12.90
C ARG A 266 8.88 -3.38 13.24
N ARG A 267 9.66 -2.59 13.98
CA ARG A 267 9.28 -1.25 14.41
C ARG A 267 9.80 -0.20 13.45
N THR A 268 8.97 0.82 13.19
CA THR A 268 9.35 1.96 12.37
C THR A 268 10.16 2.99 13.15
N LYS A 269 10.82 3.90 12.44
CA LYS A 269 11.49 5.10 13.03
C LYS A 269 10.47 6.22 13.37
N VAL A 270 9.22 6.06 13.00
CA VAL A 270 8.17 7.09 13.12
C VAL A 270 7.81 7.32 14.60
N ALA A 271 7.70 8.58 14.99
CA ALA A 271 7.28 8.97 16.32
C ALA A 271 5.85 8.48 16.61
N ALA A 272 5.61 7.88 17.77
CA ALA A 272 4.30 7.34 18.14
C ALA A 272 3.17 8.40 18.09
N SER A 273 3.48 9.66 18.42
CA SER A 273 2.55 10.79 18.36
C SER A 273 2.07 11.14 16.95
N ALA A 274 2.78 10.74 15.91
CA ALA A 274 2.44 11.05 14.53
C ALA A 274 1.26 10.21 14.01
N TYR A 275 1.02 9.02 14.57
CA TYR A 275 0.00 8.10 14.06
C TYR A 275 -1.43 8.60 14.28
N GLY A 276 -1.73 9.18 15.45
CA GLY A 276 -3.07 9.67 15.78
C GLY A 276 -3.63 10.63 14.72
N PRO A 277 -2.95 11.75 14.43
CA PRO A 277 -3.39 12.71 13.40
C PRO A 277 -3.50 12.11 12.00
N VAL A 278 -2.59 11.20 11.61
CA VAL A 278 -2.64 10.56 10.30
C VAL A 278 -3.82 9.61 10.19
N ILE A 279 -4.09 8.80 11.22
CA ILE A 279 -5.26 7.91 11.27
C ILE A 279 -6.56 8.74 11.23
N ALA A 280 -6.64 9.85 11.97
CA ALA A 280 -7.78 10.76 11.92
C ALA A 280 -8.00 11.32 10.49
N GLY A 281 -6.94 11.71 9.79
CA GLY A 281 -7.01 12.13 8.39
C GLY A 281 -7.46 11.02 7.44
N MET A 282 -6.99 9.77 7.63
CA MET A 282 -7.45 8.60 6.86
C MET A 282 -8.92 8.27 7.18
N ARG A 283 -9.36 8.45 8.43
CA ARG A 283 -10.79 8.32 8.79
C ARG A 283 -11.61 9.43 8.13
N MET A 284 -11.13 10.66 8.16
CA MET A 284 -11.81 11.78 7.51
C MET A 284 -11.92 11.59 5.98
N ALA A 285 -10.92 10.98 5.34
CA ALA A 285 -11.01 10.62 3.92
C ALA A 285 -12.20 9.70 3.62
N VAL A 286 -12.53 8.80 4.54
CA VAL A 286 -13.67 7.89 4.44
C VAL A 286 -15.00 8.57 4.80
N THR A 287 -15.02 9.51 5.75
CA THR A 287 -16.29 10.14 6.17
C THR A 287 -16.69 11.35 5.34
N LYS A 288 -15.73 12.09 4.80
CA LYS A 288 -15.97 13.40 4.15
C LYS A 288 -15.09 13.64 2.91
N GLY A 289 -14.13 12.74 2.63
CA GLY A 289 -13.12 12.96 1.61
C GLY A 289 -13.26 12.03 0.39
N THR A 290 -12.12 11.65 -0.17
CA THR A 290 -12.04 10.93 -1.44
C THR A 290 -12.41 9.44 -1.36
N ALA A 291 -12.57 8.88 -0.15
CA ALA A 291 -12.81 7.45 0.08
C ALA A 291 -14.20 7.16 0.68
N THR A 292 -15.19 8.04 0.48
CA THR A 292 -16.54 7.88 1.09
C THR A 292 -17.26 6.60 0.68
N VAL A 293 -16.91 6.05 -0.46
CA VAL A 293 -17.49 4.79 -0.98
C VAL A 293 -17.23 3.58 -0.07
N VAL A 294 -16.18 3.62 0.78
CA VAL A 294 -15.88 2.54 1.74
C VAL A 294 -16.41 2.81 3.15
N ASN A 295 -17.17 3.89 3.35
CA ASN A 295 -17.73 4.19 4.66
C ASN A 295 -18.76 3.12 5.06
N ASN A 296 -18.59 2.53 6.23
CA ASN A 296 -19.47 1.50 6.73
C ASN A 296 -20.04 1.94 8.11
N PRO A 297 -21.36 1.81 8.34
CA PRO A 297 -21.97 2.21 9.60
C PRO A 297 -21.64 1.28 10.78
N ASP A 298 -21.28 0.01 10.48
CA ASP A 298 -21.10 -1.00 11.53
C ASP A 298 -19.67 -1.01 12.09
N TYR A 299 -18.70 -0.46 11.36
CA TYR A 299 -17.31 -0.37 11.79
C TYR A 299 -16.58 0.82 11.12
N PRO A 300 -15.72 1.52 11.85
CA PRO A 300 -14.98 2.64 11.29
C PRO A 300 -13.83 2.15 10.41
N VAL A 301 -13.88 2.53 9.12
CA VAL A 301 -12.80 2.31 8.15
C VAL A 301 -11.90 3.54 8.11
N CYS A 302 -10.58 3.33 8.05
CA CYS A 302 -9.58 4.32 7.73
C CYS A 302 -8.97 3.99 6.36
N GLY A 303 -8.89 4.95 5.45
CA GLY A 303 -8.39 4.67 4.11
C GLY A 303 -7.82 5.87 3.38
N LYS A 304 -7.10 5.60 2.30
CA LYS A 304 -6.56 6.61 1.40
C LYS A 304 -6.64 6.11 -0.04
N THR A 305 -7.32 6.88 -0.89
CA THR A 305 -7.32 6.67 -2.34
C THR A 305 -6.04 7.18 -2.97
N GLY A 306 -5.63 6.54 -4.04
CA GLY A 306 -4.54 6.97 -4.91
C GLY A 306 -4.99 6.95 -6.36
N THR A 307 -4.41 7.87 -7.12
CA THR A 307 -4.45 7.87 -8.57
C THR A 307 -3.00 8.06 -8.99
N ALA A 308 -2.46 7.12 -9.73
CA ALA A 308 -1.11 7.20 -10.23
C ALA A 308 -1.16 7.54 -11.72
N GLU A 309 -0.63 8.72 -12.05
CA GLU A 309 -0.55 9.18 -13.43
C GLU A 309 0.35 8.26 -14.24
N ASN A 310 -0.09 7.94 -15.44
CA ASN A 310 0.61 7.06 -16.36
C ASN A 310 0.20 7.37 -17.80
N PRO A 311 0.98 7.02 -18.85
CA PRO A 311 0.51 7.11 -20.23
C PRO A 311 -0.78 6.31 -20.43
N GLY A 312 -1.82 6.97 -20.94
CA GLY A 312 -3.17 6.43 -21.06
C GLY A 312 -4.04 6.77 -19.83
N LYS A 313 -4.88 5.84 -19.40
CA LYS A 313 -5.74 6.04 -18.24
C LYS A 313 -4.96 5.76 -16.95
N ASP A 314 -5.11 6.62 -15.95
CA ASP A 314 -4.43 6.51 -14.67
C ASP A 314 -4.69 5.17 -13.96
N HIS A 315 -3.75 4.77 -13.10
CA HIS A 315 -3.94 3.61 -12.24
C HIS A 315 -4.75 3.96 -10.99
N SER A 316 -5.69 3.10 -10.66
CA SER A 316 -6.55 3.21 -9.47
C SER A 316 -5.92 2.49 -8.29
N ALA A 317 -5.73 3.19 -7.17
CA ALA A 317 -5.12 2.62 -5.97
C ALA A 317 -5.92 2.96 -4.70
N PHE A 318 -5.86 2.07 -3.73
CA PHE A 318 -6.45 2.26 -2.41
C PHE A 318 -5.65 1.49 -1.36
N ILE A 319 -5.43 2.12 -0.21
CA ILE A 319 -5.00 1.48 1.02
C ILE A 319 -5.97 1.76 2.14
N GLY A 320 -6.16 0.81 3.05
CA GLY A 320 -7.03 1.03 4.20
C GLY A 320 -6.93 -0.07 5.23
N PHE A 321 -7.58 0.14 6.36
CA PHE A 321 -7.72 -0.84 7.42
C PHE A 321 -9.01 -0.63 8.21
N ALA A 322 -9.47 -1.67 8.87
CA ALA A 322 -10.67 -1.65 9.69
C ALA A 322 -10.65 -2.77 10.76
N PRO A 323 -11.37 -2.56 11.89
CA PRO A 323 -11.84 -1.29 12.43
C PRO A 323 -10.70 -0.36 12.86
N MET A 324 -10.97 0.96 13.03
CA MET A 324 -9.96 1.97 13.35
C MET A 324 -9.20 1.68 14.67
N ASP A 325 -9.90 1.27 15.72
CA ASP A 325 -9.30 1.13 17.05
C ASP A 325 -8.70 -0.26 17.32
N ARG A 326 -9.32 -1.29 16.80
CA ARG A 326 -8.87 -2.67 16.89
C ARG A 326 -8.83 -3.31 15.50
N PRO A 327 -7.84 -2.94 14.67
CA PRO A 327 -7.79 -3.36 13.29
C PRO A 327 -7.68 -4.88 13.17
N LYS A 328 -8.49 -5.43 12.28
CA LYS A 328 -8.57 -6.86 11.96
C LYS A 328 -8.11 -7.17 10.55
N ILE A 329 -8.14 -6.17 9.68
CA ILE A 329 -7.73 -6.29 8.29
C ILE A 329 -7.08 -4.98 7.85
N ALA A 330 -5.93 -5.09 7.20
CA ALA A 330 -5.32 -4.05 6.40
C ALA A 330 -5.28 -4.51 4.94
N ILE A 331 -5.49 -3.60 4.01
CA ILE A 331 -5.66 -3.94 2.60
C ILE A 331 -4.99 -2.91 1.69
N ALA A 332 -4.47 -3.39 0.57
CA ALA A 332 -4.14 -2.59 -0.61
C ALA A 332 -4.82 -3.18 -1.85
N VAL A 333 -5.31 -2.30 -2.70
CA VAL A 333 -5.83 -2.64 -4.04
C VAL A 333 -5.14 -1.72 -5.04
N TYR A 334 -4.59 -2.31 -6.09
CA TYR A 334 -3.96 -1.59 -7.19
C TYR A 334 -4.49 -2.13 -8.51
N ILE A 335 -5.09 -1.27 -9.33
CA ILE A 335 -5.72 -1.64 -10.61
C ILE A 335 -5.14 -0.76 -11.70
N GLU A 336 -4.45 -1.39 -12.64
CA GLU A 336 -3.92 -0.69 -13.80
C GLU A 336 -5.05 -0.14 -14.66
N HIS A 337 -4.85 1.08 -15.17
CA HIS A 337 -5.82 1.80 -16.00
C HIS A 337 -7.24 1.91 -15.39
N GLY A 338 -7.33 1.78 -14.06
CA GLY A 338 -8.61 1.84 -13.33
C GLY A 338 -9.17 3.25 -13.13
N GLY A 339 -8.42 4.31 -13.47
CA GLY A 339 -8.81 5.70 -13.26
C GLY A 339 -8.68 6.14 -11.81
N PHE A 340 -9.67 6.88 -11.28
CA PHE A 340 -9.60 7.35 -9.90
C PHE A 340 -9.70 6.21 -8.88
N GLY A 341 -8.91 6.32 -7.81
CA GLY A 341 -8.92 5.34 -6.72
C GLY A 341 -10.29 5.13 -6.08
N ALA A 342 -11.14 6.16 -6.09
CA ALA A 342 -12.51 6.11 -5.60
C ALA A 342 -13.45 5.25 -6.46
N ASP A 343 -13.14 5.06 -7.75
CA ASP A 343 -14.06 4.45 -8.71
C ASP A 343 -13.95 2.92 -8.75
N VAL A 344 -12.73 2.38 -8.59
CA VAL A 344 -12.47 0.94 -8.71
C VAL A 344 -11.77 0.36 -7.49
N ALA A 345 -10.57 0.87 -7.14
CA ALA A 345 -9.76 0.27 -6.08
C ALA A 345 -10.39 0.38 -4.69
N ALA A 346 -10.93 1.54 -4.32
CA ALA A 346 -11.58 1.72 -3.02
C ALA A 346 -12.85 0.88 -2.88
N PRO A 347 -13.78 0.83 -3.84
CA PRO A 347 -14.91 -0.10 -3.82
C PRO A 347 -14.49 -1.55 -3.58
N ILE A 348 -13.49 -2.05 -4.31
CA ILE A 348 -12.96 -3.41 -4.12
C ILE A 348 -12.46 -3.60 -2.69
N GLY A 349 -11.65 -2.66 -2.19
CA GLY A 349 -11.14 -2.70 -0.82
C GLY A 349 -12.24 -2.74 0.23
N GLY A 350 -13.28 -1.92 0.07
CA GLY A 350 -14.45 -1.89 0.96
C GLY A 350 -15.21 -3.21 0.99
N LEU A 351 -15.43 -3.80 -0.18
CA LEU A 351 -16.13 -5.10 -0.31
C LEU A 351 -15.36 -6.25 0.36
N ILE A 352 -14.04 -6.31 0.18
CA ILE A 352 -13.19 -7.33 0.84
C ILE A 352 -13.20 -7.14 2.36
N MET A 353 -13.09 -5.90 2.86
CA MET A 353 -13.17 -5.63 4.30
C MET A 353 -14.53 -6.00 4.87
N GLU A 354 -15.64 -5.71 4.18
CA GLU A 354 -16.97 -6.06 4.66
C GLU A 354 -17.17 -7.58 4.70
N GLU A 355 -16.79 -8.31 3.65
CA GLU A 355 -16.87 -9.77 3.62
C GLU A 355 -16.08 -10.38 4.80
N TYR A 356 -14.88 -9.87 5.08
CA TYR A 356 -14.06 -10.38 6.18
C TYR A 356 -14.67 -10.10 7.56
N LEU A 357 -15.14 -8.88 7.77
CA LEU A 357 -15.60 -8.43 9.10
C LEU A 357 -17.02 -8.91 9.44
N LYS A 358 -17.88 -9.10 8.44
CA LYS A 358 -19.29 -9.46 8.61
C LYS A 358 -19.62 -10.89 8.14
N GLY A 359 -18.72 -11.54 7.42
CA GLY A 359 -18.93 -12.87 6.83
C GLY A 359 -19.91 -12.87 5.65
N LYS A 360 -20.40 -11.71 5.23
CA LYS A 360 -21.30 -11.53 4.08
C LYS A 360 -21.36 -10.07 3.66
N LEU A 361 -21.61 -9.82 2.39
CA LEU A 361 -21.92 -8.49 1.87
C LEU A 361 -23.36 -8.10 2.21
N SER A 362 -23.55 -6.83 2.60
CA SER A 362 -24.87 -6.21 2.69
C SER A 362 -25.53 -6.09 1.31
N LYS A 363 -26.83 -5.79 1.25
CA LYS A 363 -27.54 -5.62 -0.02
C LYS A 363 -26.91 -4.49 -0.87
N PRO A 364 -26.63 -3.28 -0.34
CA PRO A 364 -25.95 -2.25 -1.12
C PRO A 364 -24.56 -2.68 -1.63
N SER A 365 -23.79 -3.37 -0.79
CA SER A 365 -22.46 -3.87 -1.17
C SER A 365 -22.53 -4.96 -2.24
N SER A 366 -23.56 -5.81 -2.19
CA SER A 366 -23.79 -6.83 -3.23
C SER A 366 -24.10 -6.20 -4.58
N GLU A 367 -24.86 -5.11 -4.61
CA GLU A 367 -25.12 -4.35 -5.86
C GLU A 367 -23.86 -3.64 -6.35
N LEU A 368 -23.08 -3.06 -5.42
CA LEU A 368 -21.77 -2.48 -5.74
C LEU A 368 -20.83 -3.54 -6.34
N ALA A 369 -20.77 -4.73 -5.75
CA ALA A 369 -19.94 -5.83 -6.26
C ALA A 369 -20.32 -6.18 -7.71
N LYS A 370 -21.61 -6.33 -8.02
CA LYS A 370 -22.09 -6.59 -9.39
C LYS A 370 -21.69 -5.49 -10.38
N ARG A 371 -21.68 -4.23 -9.94
CA ARG A 371 -21.22 -3.11 -10.76
C ARG A 371 -19.71 -3.20 -11.03
N ILE A 372 -18.92 -3.45 -10.00
CA ILE A 372 -17.46 -3.59 -10.12
C ILE A 372 -17.09 -4.78 -10.99
N GLU A 373 -17.79 -5.91 -10.88
CA GLU A 373 -17.57 -7.09 -11.75
C GLU A 373 -17.71 -6.77 -13.24
N LYS A 374 -18.63 -5.87 -13.59
CA LYS A 374 -18.88 -5.45 -14.98
C LYS A 374 -17.91 -4.36 -15.47
N THR A 375 -17.18 -3.72 -14.57
CA THR A 375 -16.20 -2.68 -14.94
C THR A 375 -15.00 -3.34 -15.59
N LYS A 376 -14.69 -2.96 -16.82
CA LYS A 376 -13.48 -3.36 -17.55
C LYS A 376 -12.44 -2.24 -17.43
N THR A 377 -11.18 -2.58 -17.19
CA THR A 377 -10.06 -1.63 -17.20
C THR A 377 -9.01 -1.98 -18.27
N ILE A 378 -9.22 -3.08 -18.95
CA ILE A 378 -8.42 -3.56 -20.06
C ILE A 378 -9.21 -3.25 -21.33
N GLU A 379 -8.58 -2.55 -22.25
CA GLU A 379 -9.10 -2.35 -23.60
C GLU A 379 -8.93 -3.65 -24.37
N GLU A 380 -9.97 -4.06 -25.11
CA GLU A 380 -9.96 -5.24 -25.99
C GLU A 380 -9.02 -5.03 -27.15
#